data_0b966272bd4aac3524369776097fee82
#
_entry.id   0b966272bd4aac3524369776097fee82
#
_cell.length_a   1.000
_cell.length_b   1.000
_cell.length_c   1.000
_cell.angle_alpha   90.00
_cell.angle_beta   90.00
_cell.angle_gamma   90.00
#
_symmetry.space_group_name_H-M   'P 1'
#
loop_
_entity.id
_entity.type
_entity.pdbx_description
1 polymer ?
#
loop_
_entity_poly.entity_id
_entity_poly.type
_entity_poly.pdbx_seq_one_letter_code
_entity_poly.pdbx_strand_id
1 'polypeptide(L)'
;MTAATTPKGERRRAALVEAAAHLLVEGGFDAVRHRAVAERAGLPLASTTYYFDSLEELVTAAVEHHAHLELETGRRRLEELATRNRGVQATVELVLDMLLGPTSGDPEADAEAVLLRYERLVATGRRPYLRPLMRTLSAQLNELLTEIFARSGTPVSETELERLVALVDGAVVNALIAIDPDPRAAAARMLRAALAE
;
A
#
# COMPACT_ATOMS: atom_id res chain seq x y z
N MET A 1 22.53 16.10 -15.14
CA MET A 1 21.87 17.35 -15.58
C MET A 1 20.38 17.13 -15.49
N THR A 2 19.73 17.67 -14.47
CA THR A 2 18.27 17.66 -14.33
C THR A 2 17.67 18.39 -15.52
N ALA A 3 16.93 17.67 -16.37
CA ALA A 3 16.14 18.28 -17.43
C ALA A 3 15.26 19.35 -16.79
N ALA A 4 15.35 20.61 -17.25
CA ALA A 4 14.53 21.69 -16.78
C ALA A 4 13.06 21.27 -16.94
N THR A 5 12.38 21.11 -15.82
CA THR A 5 11.02 20.57 -15.75
C THR A 5 10.06 21.63 -16.26
N THR A 6 9.68 21.48 -17.52
CA THR A 6 8.54 22.26 -18.03
C THR A 6 7.24 21.64 -17.51
N PRO A 7 6.15 22.40 -17.32
CA PRO A 7 4.86 21.86 -16.90
C PRO A 7 4.35 20.70 -17.77
N LYS A 8 4.76 20.65 -19.04
CA LYS A 8 4.47 19.54 -19.95
C LYS A 8 5.35 18.31 -19.67
N GLY A 9 6.63 18.55 -19.29
CA GLY A 9 7.55 17.47 -18.92
C GLY A 9 7.14 16.80 -17.61
N GLU A 10 6.77 17.60 -16.60
CA GLU A 10 6.26 17.10 -15.31
C GLU A 10 5.00 16.23 -15.49
N ARG A 11 4.04 16.70 -16.28
CA ARG A 11 2.83 15.91 -16.59
C ARG A 11 3.14 14.58 -17.24
N ARG A 12 4.11 14.53 -18.18
CA ARG A 12 4.51 13.28 -18.85
C ARG A 12 5.22 12.33 -17.88
N ARG A 13 6.11 12.87 -17.02
CA ARG A 13 6.76 12.08 -15.98
C ARG A 13 5.75 11.50 -15.00
N ALA A 14 4.80 12.32 -14.54
CA ALA A 14 3.72 11.87 -13.66
C ALA A 14 2.85 10.77 -14.30
N ALA A 15 2.48 10.91 -15.58
CA ALA A 15 1.73 9.88 -16.30
C ALA A 15 2.47 8.55 -16.41
N LEU A 16 3.81 8.56 -16.58
CA LEU A 16 4.62 7.34 -16.55
C LEU A 16 4.64 6.69 -15.16
N VAL A 17 4.75 7.49 -14.09
CA VAL A 17 4.73 6.99 -12.71
C VAL A 17 3.37 6.37 -12.37
N GLU A 18 2.29 7.03 -12.72
CA GLU A 18 0.92 6.53 -12.52
C GLU A 18 0.68 5.22 -13.28
N ALA A 19 1.08 5.16 -14.57
CA ALA A 19 0.98 3.95 -15.37
C ALA A 19 1.80 2.79 -14.78
N ALA A 20 3.02 3.08 -14.29
CA ALA A 20 3.86 2.08 -13.63
C ALA A 20 3.27 1.60 -12.30
N ALA A 21 2.65 2.50 -11.52
CA ALA A 21 1.98 2.15 -10.28
C ALA A 21 0.77 1.23 -10.51
N HIS A 22 -0.04 1.51 -11.53
CA HIS A 22 -1.15 0.62 -11.92
C HIS A 22 -0.66 -0.77 -12.33
N LEU A 23 0.36 -0.84 -13.20
CA LEU A 23 0.96 -2.12 -13.61
C LEU A 23 1.53 -2.91 -12.42
N LEU A 24 2.14 -2.20 -11.47
CA LEU A 24 2.68 -2.81 -10.25
C LEU A 24 1.58 -3.45 -9.39
N VAL A 25 0.44 -2.80 -9.28
CA VAL A 25 -0.71 -3.30 -8.50
C VAL A 25 -1.37 -4.50 -9.19
N GLU A 26 -1.56 -4.42 -10.51
CA GLU A 26 -2.26 -5.42 -11.31
C GLU A 26 -1.44 -6.69 -11.55
N GLY A 27 -0.13 -6.58 -11.71
CA GLY A 27 0.73 -7.70 -12.15
C GLY A 27 2.10 -7.76 -11.48
N GLY A 28 2.28 -7.07 -10.33
CA GLY A 28 3.52 -7.06 -9.57
C GLY A 28 4.69 -6.41 -10.30
N PHE A 29 5.89 -6.64 -9.76
CA PHE A 29 7.11 -6.03 -10.30
C PHE A 29 7.44 -6.45 -11.73
N ASP A 30 7.08 -7.65 -12.14
CA ASP A 30 7.39 -8.18 -13.47
C ASP A 30 6.53 -7.56 -14.58
N ALA A 31 5.40 -6.97 -14.22
CA ALA A 31 4.56 -6.20 -15.15
C ALA A 31 5.15 -4.82 -15.47
N VAL A 32 5.99 -4.26 -14.57
CA VAL A 32 6.59 -2.93 -14.74
C VAL A 32 7.80 -3.03 -15.67
N ARG A 33 7.57 -2.74 -16.96
CA ARG A 33 8.61 -2.71 -18.00
C ARG A 33 8.48 -1.43 -18.81
N HIS A 34 9.57 -0.85 -19.26
CA HIS A 34 9.56 0.40 -20.04
C HIS A 34 8.49 0.42 -21.13
N ARG A 35 8.38 -0.68 -21.90
CA ARG A 35 7.40 -0.79 -22.99
C ARG A 35 5.97 -0.79 -22.49
N ALA A 36 5.65 -1.59 -21.48
CA ALA A 36 4.31 -1.69 -20.91
C ALA A 36 3.88 -0.36 -20.27
N VAL A 37 4.81 0.31 -19.55
CA VAL A 37 4.56 1.63 -18.96
C VAL A 37 4.32 2.70 -20.00
N ALA A 38 5.13 2.76 -21.06
CA ALA A 38 4.95 3.72 -22.16
C ALA A 38 3.61 3.51 -22.86
N GLU A 39 3.24 2.27 -23.14
CA GLU A 39 1.98 1.88 -23.77
C GLU A 39 0.79 2.27 -22.90
N ARG A 40 0.82 1.93 -21.60
CA ARG A 40 -0.22 2.29 -20.60
C ARG A 40 -0.37 3.81 -20.46
N ALA A 41 0.74 4.55 -20.49
CA ALA A 41 0.74 6.02 -20.38
C ALA A 41 0.36 6.73 -21.70
N GLY A 42 0.22 6.02 -22.81
CA GLY A 42 -0.01 6.62 -24.13
C GLY A 42 1.16 7.49 -24.61
N LEU A 43 2.40 7.14 -24.22
CA LEU A 43 3.61 7.91 -24.54
C LEU A 43 4.60 7.08 -25.36
N PRO A 44 5.46 7.73 -26.16
CA PRO A 44 6.54 7.02 -26.85
C PRO A 44 7.47 6.29 -25.86
N LEU A 45 7.98 5.11 -26.26
CA LEU A 45 8.91 4.32 -25.44
C LEU A 45 10.14 5.15 -24.98
N ALA A 46 10.68 5.99 -25.84
CA ALA A 46 11.80 6.86 -25.53
C ALA A 46 11.52 7.84 -24.36
N SER A 47 10.24 8.09 -24.03
CA SER A 47 9.89 8.92 -22.88
C SER A 47 10.31 8.30 -21.56
N THR A 48 10.24 6.97 -21.43
CA THR A 48 10.61 6.29 -20.18
C THR A 48 12.09 6.44 -19.87
N THR A 49 12.97 6.26 -20.88
CA THR A 49 14.43 6.42 -20.73
C THR A 49 14.88 7.88 -20.73
N TYR A 50 14.01 8.80 -21.15
CA TYR A 50 14.26 10.23 -21.04
C TYR A 50 14.03 10.76 -19.61
N TYR A 51 13.01 10.25 -18.91
CA TYR A 51 12.63 10.72 -17.57
C TYR A 51 13.21 9.89 -16.44
N PHE A 52 13.65 8.66 -16.69
CA PHE A 52 14.18 7.75 -15.70
C PHE A 52 15.49 7.11 -16.21
N ASP A 53 16.53 7.21 -15.41
CA ASP A 53 17.86 6.67 -15.72
C ASP A 53 17.89 5.13 -15.71
N SER A 54 16.94 4.52 -15.01
CA SER A 54 16.81 3.06 -14.92
C SER A 54 15.36 2.61 -14.68
N LEU A 55 15.11 1.32 -14.91
CA LEU A 55 13.85 0.69 -14.53
C LEU A 55 13.65 0.70 -13.01
N GLU A 56 14.73 0.56 -12.24
CA GLU A 56 14.68 0.63 -10.77
C GLU A 56 14.21 2.00 -10.27
N GLU A 57 14.66 3.08 -10.89
CA GLU A 57 14.18 4.42 -10.57
C GLU A 57 12.69 4.59 -10.86
N LEU A 58 12.22 4.11 -12.02
CA LEU A 58 10.79 4.14 -12.38
C LEU A 58 9.96 3.31 -11.41
N VAL A 59 10.43 2.10 -11.05
CA VAL A 59 9.77 1.24 -10.05
C VAL A 59 9.74 1.92 -8.68
N THR A 60 10.83 2.54 -8.26
CA THR A 60 10.89 3.28 -6.99
C THR A 60 9.85 4.39 -6.94
N ALA A 61 9.77 5.20 -8.01
CA ALA A 61 8.77 6.26 -8.13
C ALA A 61 7.33 5.73 -8.15
N ALA A 62 7.10 4.56 -8.78
CA ALA A 62 5.79 3.91 -8.81
C ALA A 62 5.36 3.40 -7.42
N VAL A 63 6.27 2.75 -6.68
CA VAL A 63 6.02 2.29 -5.30
C VAL A 63 5.73 3.48 -4.39
N GLU A 64 6.54 4.54 -4.46
CA GLU A 64 6.34 5.76 -3.68
C GLU A 64 4.99 6.41 -3.97
N HIS A 65 4.65 6.57 -5.24
CA HIS A 65 3.38 7.16 -5.66
C HIS A 65 2.18 6.37 -5.13
N HIS A 66 2.18 5.05 -5.30
CA HIS A 66 1.10 4.19 -4.82
C HIS A 66 0.94 4.26 -3.31
N ALA A 67 2.04 4.16 -2.56
CA ALA A 67 2.02 4.23 -1.10
C ALA A 67 1.52 5.59 -0.59
N HIS A 68 1.92 6.69 -1.22
CA HIS A 68 1.42 8.02 -0.84
C HIS A 68 -0.08 8.15 -1.06
N LEU A 69 -0.64 7.63 -2.16
CA LEU A 69 -2.09 7.61 -2.38
C LEU A 69 -2.84 6.81 -1.31
N GLU A 70 -2.31 5.66 -0.90
CA GLU A 70 -2.89 4.86 0.18
C GLU A 70 -2.86 5.63 1.52
N LEU A 71 -1.72 6.23 1.88
CA LEU A 71 -1.57 7.03 3.10
C LEU A 71 -2.49 8.25 3.13
N GLU A 72 -2.60 8.98 2.02
CA GLU A 72 -3.54 10.12 1.90
C GLU A 72 -4.99 9.68 2.05
N THR A 73 -5.35 8.54 1.47
CA THR A 73 -6.69 7.97 1.62
C THR A 73 -6.97 7.57 3.07
N GLY A 74 -5.98 6.97 3.75
CA GLY A 74 -6.08 6.65 5.17
C GLY A 74 -6.25 7.88 6.05
N ARG A 75 -5.47 8.94 5.83
CA ARG A 75 -5.62 10.20 6.58
C ARG A 75 -7.01 10.82 6.40
N ARG A 76 -7.52 10.85 5.18
CA ARG A 76 -8.89 11.33 4.91
C ARG A 76 -9.94 10.54 5.69
N ARG A 77 -9.86 9.21 5.67
CA ARG A 77 -10.77 8.34 6.40
C ARG A 77 -10.66 8.51 7.92
N LEU A 78 -9.46 8.75 8.42
CA LEU A 78 -9.25 9.04 9.84
C LEU A 78 -9.94 10.34 10.26
N GLU A 79 -9.88 11.38 9.45
CA GLU A 79 -10.60 12.64 9.71
C GLU A 79 -12.12 12.44 9.70
N GLU A 80 -12.65 11.64 8.78
CA GLU A 80 -14.06 11.27 8.75
C GLU A 80 -14.50 10.47 9.98
N LEU A 81 -13.62 9.59 10.49
CA LEU A 81 -13.90 8.82 11.71
C LEU A 81 -13.93 9.72 12.96
N ALA A 82 -13.01 10.65 13.08
CA ALA A 82 -12.92 11.57 14.21
C ALA A 82 -14.21 12.39 14.41
N THR A 83 -14.96 12.63 13.34
CA THR A 83 -16.23 13.35 13.38
C THR A 83 -17.43 12.49 13.80
N ARG A 84 -17.32 11.15 13.84
CA ARG A 84 -18.46 10.24 13.99
C ARG A 84 -18.44 9.31 15.22
N ASN A 85 -17.39 9.36 16.05
CA ASN A 85 -17.24 8.55 17.28
C ASN A 85 -17.70 7.07 17.13
N ARG A 86 -17.05 6.34 16.23
CA ARG A 86 -17.46 4.99 15.81
C ARG A 86 -16.55 3.93 16.45
N GLY A 87 -16.77 3.47 17.63
CA GLY A 87 -16.18 2.36 18.36
C GLY A 87 -15.14 1.42 17.72
N VAL A 88 -14.70 0.40 18.43
CA VAL A 88 -13.65 -0.58 18.05
C VAL A 88 -13.82 -1.15 16.63
N GLN A 89 -15.05 -1.41 16.17
CA GLN A 89 -15.29 -1.98 14.84
C GLN A 89 -14.77 -1.08 13.71
N ALA A 90 -15.03 0.22 13.77
CA ALA A 90 -14.57 1.14 12.73
C ALA A 90 -13.04 1.35 12.75
N THR A 91 -12.44 1.26 13.95
CA THR A 91 -10.99 1.25 14.10
C THR A 91 -10.37 0.03 13.41
N VAL A 92 -10.92 -1.16 13.68
CA VAL A 92 -10.47 -2.41 13.05
C VAL A 92 -10.58 -2.31 11.52
N GLU A 93 -11.72 -1.85 11.00
CA GLU A 93 -11.93 -1.68 9.56
C GLU A 93 -10.90 -0.73 8.94
N LEU A 94 -10.64 0.43 9.56
CA LEU A 94 -9.67 1.38 9.04
C LEU A 94 -8.23 0.84 9.09
N VAL A 95 -7.84 0.18 10.19
CA VAL A 95 -6.53 -0.46 10.32
C VAL A 95 -6.34 -1.52 9.23
N LEU A 96 -7.36 -2.36 9.00
CA LEU A 96 -7.31 -3.37 7.94
C LEU A 96 -7.29 -2.76 6.54
N ASP A 97 -8.00 -1.65 6.31
CA ASP A 97 -7.91 -0.93 5.04
C ASP A 97 -6.50 -0.40 4.77
N MET A 98 -5.79 0.03 5.82
CA MET A 98 -4.40 0.47 5.69
C MET A 98 -3.42 -0.69 5.44
N LEU A 99 -3.63 -1.82 6.10
CA LEU A 99 -2.72 -2.97 6.01
C LEU A 99 -3.01 -3.86 4.79
N LEU A 100 -4.29 -4.05 4.44
CA LEU A 100 -4.72 -5.02 3.41
C LEU A 100 -5.26 -4.36 2.13
N GLY A 101 -5.53 -3.06 2.16
CA GLY A 101 -6.24 -2.34 1.12
C GLY A 101 -7.76 -2.28 1.37
N PRO A 102 -8.49 -1.38 0.69
CA PRO A 102 -9.93 -1.26 0.80
C PRO A 102 -10.65 -2.47 0.20
N THR A 103 -11.87 -2.74 0.67
CA THR A 103 -12.73 -3.77 0.08
C THR A 103 -13.52 -3.21 -1.11
N SER A 104 -13.73 -4.05 -2.12
CA SER A 104 -14.60 -3.77 -3.28
C SER A 104 -16.05 -4.18 -3.02
N GLY A 105 -16.27 -5.10 -2.07
CA GLY A 105 -17.54 -5.74 -1.79
C GLY A 105 -17.76 -7.06 -2.56
N ASP A 106 -16.79 -7.47 -3.36
CA ASP A 106 -16.72 -8.80 -3.97
C ASP A 106 -15.67 -9.63 -3.21
N PRO A 107 -16.07 -10.66 -2.45
CA PRO A 107 -15.17 -11.43 -1.61
C PRO A 107 -14.03 -12.11 -2.38
N GLU A 108 -14.29 -12.60 -3.60
CA GLU A 108 -13.28 -13.26 -4.42
C GLU A 108 -12.22 -12.26 -4.93
N ALA A 109 -12.69 -11.12 -5.43
CA ALA A 109 -11.81 -10.03 -5.86
C ALA A 109 -11.00 -9.44 -4.67
N ASP A 110 -11.61 -9.33 -3.49
CA ASP A 110 -10.96 -8.84 -2.29
C ASP A 110 -9.87 -9.82 -1.79
N ALA A 111 -10.13 -11.13 -1.82
CA ALA A 111 -9.14 -12.16 -1.48
C ALA A 111 -7.94 -12.15 -2.43
N GLU A 112 -8.20 -12.06 -3.74
CA GLU A 112 -7.16 -11.95 -4.77
C GLU A 112 -6.32 -10.67 -4.59
N ALA A 113 -6.95 -9.53 -4.29
CA ALA A 113 -6.25 -8.27 -4.05
C ALA A 113 -5.31 -8.37 -2.83
N VAL A 114 -5.73 -9.05 -1.76
CA VAL A 114 -4.89 -9.32 -0.59
C VAL A 114 -3.71 -10.22 -0.96
N LEU A 115 -3.93 -11.29 -1.72
CA LEU A 115 -2.86 -12.19 -2.18
C LEU A 115 -1.81 -11.41 -2.99
N LEU A 116 -2.22 -10.68 -4.02
CA LEU A 116 -1.32 -9.86 -4.86
C LEU A 116 -0.56 -8.81 -4.05
N ARG A 117 -1.19 -8.23 -3.02
CA ARG A 117 -0.54 -7.29 -2.11
C ARG A 117 0.59 -7.97 -1.34
N TYR A 118 0.35 -9.15 -0.76
CA TYR A 118 1.37 -9.89 0.01
C TYR A 118 2.49 -10.42 -0.87
N GLU A 119 2.19 -10.92 -2.07
CA GLU A 119 3.20 -11.29 -3.07
C GLU A 119 4.12 -10.10 -3.39
N ARG A 120 3.56 -8.91 -3.61
CA ARG A 120 4.31 -7.68 -3.86
C ARG A 120 5.17 -7.27 -2.66
N LEU A 121 4.63 -7.32 -1.44
CA LEU A 121 5.36 -7.00 -0.22
C LEU A 121 6.56 -7.94 -0.02
N VAL A 122 6.36 -9.24 -0.16
CA VAL A 122 7.45 -10.24 -0.05
C VAL A 122 8.47 -10.06 -1.17
N ALA A 123 8.02 -9.82 -2.40
CA ALA A 123 8.89 -9.58 -3.54
C ALA A 123 9.78 -8.33 -3.39
N THR A 124 9.37 -7.35 -2.56
CA THR A 124 10.18 -6.18 -2.22
C THR A 124 11.49 -6.57 -1.52
N GLY A 125 11.48 -7.63 -0.70
CA GLY A 125 12.66 -8.15 -0.03
C GLY A 125 13.81 -8.56 -0.96
N ARG A 126 13.50 -8.87 -2.23
CA ARG A 126 14.49 -9.19 -3.28
C ARG A 126 15.03 -7.96 -4.02
N ARG A 127 14.62 -6.74 -3.61
CA ARG A 127 14.94 -5.46 -4.29
C ARG A 127 15.63 -4.48 -3.33
N PRO A 128 16.95 -4.67 -3.07
CA PRO A 128 17.67 -3.86 -2.07
C PRO A 128 17.62 -2.35 -2.32
N TYR A 129 17.44 -1.92 -3.57
CA TYR A 129 17.34 -0.52 -3.95
C TYR A 129 16.09 0.16 -3.38
N LEU A 130 15.03 -0.60 -3.05
CA LEU A 130 13.81 -0.08 -2.42
C LEU A 130 13.94 0.11 -0.90
N ARG A 131 14.99 -0.42 -0.25
CA ARG A 131 15.13 -0.40 1.21
C ARG A 131 15.03 0.99 1.85
N PRO A 132 15.67 2.06 1.32
CA PRO A 132 15.53 3.39 1.90
C PRO A 132 14.09 3.89 1.84
N LEU A 133 13.42 3.75 0.70
CA LEU A 133 12.03 4.14 0.51
C LEU A 133 11.11 3.35 1.45
N MET A 134 11.26 2.03 1.54
CA MET A 134 10.41 1.19 2.39
C MET A 134 10.50 1.55 3.87
N ARG A 135 11.70 1.95 4.36
CA ARG A 135 11.86 2.44 5.73
C ARG A 135 11.04 3.71 5.98
N THR A 136 11.08 4.65 5.05
CA THR A 136 10.30 5.90 5.13
C THR A 136 8.80 5.61 5.10
N LEU A 137 8.35 4.78 4.18
CA LEU A 137 6.93 4.42 4.05
C LEU A 137 6.41 3.65 5.27
N SER A 138 7.21 2.72 5.81
CA SER A 138 6.85 2.00 7.04
C SER A 138 6.72 2.94 8.23
N ALA A 139 7.63 3.90 8.38
CA ALA A 139 7.52 4.91 9.45
C ALA A 139 6.24 5.75 9.31
N GLN A 140 5.92 6.23 8.10
CA GLN A 140 4.70 6.99 7.84
C GLN A 140 3.42 6.18 8.09
N LEU A 141 3.41 4.90 7.72
CA LEU A 141 2.30 4.00 8.01
C LEU A 141 2.12 3.79 9.51
N ASN A 142 3.23 3.55 10.25
CA ASN A 142 3.19 3.38 11.70
C ASN A 142 2.68 4.63 12.41
N GLU A 143 3.12 5.83 11.99
CA GLU A 143 2.60 7.11 12.51
C GLU A 143 1.08 7.20 12.29
N LEU A 144 0.59 6.89 11.09
CA LEU A 144 -0.85 6.91 10.79
C LEU A 144 -1.63 5.90 11.62
N LEU A 145 -1.13 4.66 11.74
CA LEU A 145 -1.77 3.63 12.56
C LEU A 145 -1.83 4.03 14.05
N THR A 146 -0.74 4.58 14.57
CA THR A 146 -0.71 5.10 15.96
C THR A 146 -1.77 6.19 16.17
N GLU A 147 -1.91 7.10 15.20
CA GLU A 147 -2.92 8.16 15.26
C GLU A 147 -4.35 7.59 15.17
N ILE A 148 -4.59 6.56 14.33
CA ILE A 148 -5.88 5.86 14.26
C ILE A 148 -6.26 5.29 15.63
N PHE A 149 -5.35 4.58 16.30
CA PHE A 149 -5.60 4.02 17.62
C PHE A 149 -5.81 5.11 18.68
N ALA A 150 -4.99 6.16 18.69
CA ALA A 150 -5.13 7.26 19.64
C ALA A 150 -6.49 7.98 19.50
N ARG A 151 -6.92 8.31 18.30
CA ARG A 151 -8.21 8.97 18.05
C ARG A 151 -9.42 8.06 18.29
N SER A 152 -9.22 6.75 18.24
CA SER A 152 -10.26 5.77 18.56
C SER A 152 -10.42 5.51 20.07
N GLY A 153 -9.62 6.15 20.90
CA GLY A 153 -9.68 5.99 22.35
C GLY A 153 -8.95 4.74 22.88
N THR A 154 -8.18 4.06 22.03
CA THR A 154 -7.36 2.88 22.38
C THR A 154 -5.90 3.14 22.03
N PRO A 155 -5.21 4.12 22.66
CA PRO A 155 -3.82 4.44 22.32
C PRO A 155 -2.92 3.22 22.56
N VAL A 156 -2.01 2.97 21.62
CA VAL A 156 -1.05 1.85 21.67
C VAL A 156 0.38 2.38 21.71
N SER A 157 1.28 1.66 22.37
CA SER A 157 2.72 1.91 22.29
C SER A 157 3.28 1.41 20.95
N GLU A 158 4.50 1.84 20.61
CA GLU A 158 5.21 1.37 19.41
C GLU A 158 5.34 -0.17 19.39
N THR A 159 5.75 -0.78 20.50
CA THR A 159 5.86 -2.24 20.64
C THR A 159 4.51 -2.94 20.48
N GLU A 160 3.44 -2.34 21.01
CA GLU A 160 2.10 -2.89 20.86
C GLU A 160 1.62 -2.78 19.42
N LEU A 161 1.89 -1.66 18.74
CA LEU A 161 1.58 -1.51 17.33
C LEU A 161 2.30 -2.57 16.49
N GLU A 162 3.61 -2.78 16.72
CA GLU A 162 4.38 -3.83 16.04
C GLU A 162 3.75 -5.22 16.27
N ARG A 163 3.33 -5.52 17.52
CA ARG A 163 2.63 -6.76 17.86
C ARG A 163 1.33 -6.92 17.08
N LEU A 164 0.51 -5.87 17.01
CA LEU A 164 -0.78 -5.89 16.32
C LEU A 164 -0.60 -6.05 14.80
N VAL A 165 0.36 -5.36 14.20
CA VAL A 165 0.68 -5.50 12.77
C VAL A 165 1.16 -6.92 12.46
N ALA A 166 2.09 -7.46 13.25
CA ALA A 166 2.58 -8.82 13.09
C ALA A 166 1.47 -9.88 13.25
N LEU A 167 0.49 -9.62 14.13
CA LEU A 167 -0.66 -10.49 14.33
C LEU A 167 -1.58 -10.51 13.10
N VAL A 168 -1.85 -9.34 12.52
CA VAL A 168 -2.63 -9.20 11.27
C VAL A 168 -1.90 -9.91 10.14
N ASP A 169 -0.61 -9.64 9.94
CA ASP A 169 0.19 -10.26 8.89
C ASP A 169 0.23 -11.79 9.03
N GLY A 170 0.44 -12.29 10.25
CA GLY A 170 0.42 -13.73 10.53
C GLY A 170 -0.93 -14.37 10.24
N ALA A 171 -2.03 -13.72 10.60
CA ALA A 171 -3.38 -14.21 10.33
C ALA A 171 -3.67 -14.29 8.82
N VAL A 172 -3.28 -13.25 8.07
CA VAL A 172 -3.45 -13.20 6.62
C VAL A 172 -2.61 -14.28 5.94
N VAL A 173 -1.31 -14.38 6.28
CA VAL A 173 -0.42 -15.39 5.67
C VAL A 173 -0.94 -16.81 5.93
N ASN A 174 -1.39 -17.11 7.16
CA ASN A 174 -1.97 -18.40 7.47
C ASN A 174 -3.27 -18.67 6.67
N ALA A 175 -4.13 -17.67 6.52
CA ALA A 175 -5.34 -17.77 5.72
C ALA A 175 -5.03 -18.04 4.24
N LEU A 176 -4.07 -17.31 3.67
CA LEU A 176 -3.63 -17.51 2.28
C LEU A 176 -3.03 -18.90 2.06
N ILE A 177 -2.23 -19.43 3.00
CA ILE A 177 -1.67 -20.80 2.94
C ILE A 177 -2.78 -21.83 3.03
N ALA A 178 -3.83 -21.60 3.84
CA ALA A 178 -4.97 -22.49 3.99
C ALA A 178 -6.00 -22.35 2.86
N ILE A 179 -5.78 -21.46 1.89
CA ILE A 179 -6.73 -21.16 0.81
C ILE A 179 -8.10 -20.75 1.39
N ASP A 180 -8.06 -19.95 2.48
CA ASP A 180 -9.27 -19.37 3.09
C ASP A 180 -9.86 -18.33 2.12
N PRO A 181 -11.15 -18.39 1.80
CA PRO A 181 -11.78 -17.43 0.89
C PRO A 181 -11.85 -16.00 1.44
N ASP A 182 -11.62 -15.81 2.75
CA ASP A 182 -11.67 -14.48 3.38
C ASP A 182 -10.49 -14.26 4.36
N PRO A 183 -9.28 -13.99 3.82
CA PRO A 183 -8.11 -13.69 4.65
C PRO A 183 -8.29 -12.41 5.49
N ARG A 184 -9.11 -11.44 5.02
CA ARG A 184 -9.42 -10.23 5.76
C ARG A 184 -10.25 -10.51 7.01
N ALA A 185 -11.25 -11.40 6.94
CA ALA A 185 -12.02 -11.80 8.11
C ALA A 185 -11.15 -12.53 9.14
N ALA A 186 -10.18 -13.33 8.71
CA ALA A 186 -9.20 -13.95 9.60
C ALA A 186 -8.40 -12.91 10.38
N ALA A 187 -7.86 -11.90 9.69
CA ALA A 187 -7.15 -10.77 10.30
C ALA A 187 -8.05 -9.97 11.25
N ALA A 188 -9.29 -9.68 10.84
CA ALA A 188 -10.26 -8.96 11.65
C ALA A 188 -10.57 -9.67 12.98
N ARG A 189 -10.72 -10.98 12.95
CA ARG A 189 -10.95 -11.78 14.18
C ARG A 189 -9.79 -11.65 15.14
N MET A 190 -8.55 -11.78 14.65
CA MET A 190 -7.35 -11.69 15.48
C MET A 190 -7.16 -10.29 16.06
N LEU A 191 -7.32 -9.24 15.24
CA LEU A 191 -7.18 -7.87 15.71
C LEU A 191 -8.23 -7.50 16.76
N ARG A 192 -9.51 -7.91 16.55
CA ARG A 192 -10.55 -7.69 17.57
C ARG A 192 -10.26 -8.41 18.89
N ALA A 193 -9.79 -9.65 18.83
CA ALA A 193 -9.44 -10.40 20.02
C ALA A 193 -8.33 -9.69 20.82
N ALA A 194 -7.30 -9.21 20.13
CA ALA A 194 -6.18 -8.50 20.76
C ALA A 194 -6.58 -7.14 21.36
N LEU A 195 -7.60 -6.46 20.81
CA LEU A 195 -8.09 -5.18 21.34
C LEU A 195 -9.13 -5.34 22.46
N ALA A 196 -9.59 -6.55 22.75
CA ALA A 196 -10.53 -6.85 23.82
C ALA A 196 -9.84 -7.26 25.14
N GLU A 197 -8.52 -7.49 25.11
CA GLU A 197 -7.66 -7.77 26.26
C GLU A 197 -7.27 -6.50 27.02
#